data_89d88176b4f5929522f5241213c435da
#
_entry.id   89d88176b4f5929522f5241213c435da
#
_cell.length_a   1.000
_cell.length_b   1.000
_cell.length_c   1.000
_cell.angle_alpha   90.00
_cell.angle_beta   90.00
_cell.angle_gamma   90.00
#
_symmetry.space_group_name_H-M   'P 1'
#
loop_
_entity.id
_entity.type
_entity.pdbx_description
1 polymer ?
#
loop_
_entity_poly.entity_id
_entity_poly.type
_entity_poly.pdbx_seq_one_letter_code
_entity_poly.pdbx_strand_id
1 'polypeptide(L)'
;MTVMALYISGQSTHGSQNVSLNSDKNSTLLAESVIYNSSAHVEVENGQKVAKGNVTEVGMIKYLMDSKVEVESLIHRRGQDGTFEFQIPFNSSRKRQTSAVRLTNGNVRVFLKGGPDFIIDKCSHTLDAQGKAVPLSEEQKLDLMNVTVVKQYASKCYRTLLVAYCDYTDAQW
;
A
#
# COMPACT_ATOMS: atom_id res chain seq x y z
N MET A 1 -11.54 5.04 10.94
CA MET A 1 -10.07 5.29 10.92
C MET A 1 -9.77 6.15 9.70
N THR A 2 -8.82 7.08 9.80
CA THR A 2 -8.47 8.02 8.74
C THR A 2 -6.95 7.99 8.53
N VAL A 3 -6.49 8.11 7.29
CA VAL A 3 -5.06 8.28 6.99
C VAL A 3 -4.67 9.70 7.41
N MET A 4 -3.73 9.83 8.34
CA MET A 4 -3.28 11.10 8.91
C MET A 4 -1.95 11.57 8.34
N ALA A 5 -1.16 10.67 7.80
CA ALA A 5 0.14 10.97 7.21
C ALA A 5 0.51 9.88 6.21
N LEU A 6 1.31 10.26 5.23
CA LEU A 6 1.89 9.38 4.23
C LEU A 6 3.38 9.70 4.10
N TYR A 7 4.20 8.64 4.03
CA TYR A 7 5.61 8.74 3.64
C TYR A 7 5.79 7.99 2.33
N ILE A 8 6.27 8.68 1.31
CA ILE A 8 6.52 8.11 -0.01
C ILE A 8 7.73 8.81 -0.64
N SER A 9 8.64 8.04 -1.20
CA SER A 9 9.81 8.54 -1.94
C SER A 9 10.63 9.59 -1.16
N GLY A 10 10.85 9.36 0.14
CA GLY A 10 11.62 10.27 0.99
C GLY A 10 10.84 11.47 1.51
N GLN A 11 9.59 11.64 1.14
CA GLN A 11 8.75 12.78 1.54
C GLN A 11 7.66 12.34 2.52
N SER A 12 7.51 13.10 3.60
CA SER A 12 6.45 12.93 4.58
C SER A 12 5.40 14.02 4.41
N THR A 13 4.16 13.61 4.28
CA THR A 13 3.01 14.52 4.19
C THR A 13 2.07 14.27 5.36
N HIS A 14 1.46 15.34 5.89
CA HIS A 14 0.55 15.29 7.03
C HIS A 14 -0.80 15.89 6.68
N GLY A 15 -1.87 15.26 7.19
CA GLY A 15 -3.25 15.69 7.00
C GLY A 15 -3.92 15.03 5.79
N SER A 16 -5.19 14.70 5.94
CA SER A 16 -5.98 14.01 4.93
C SER A 16 -6.31 14.86 3.69
N GLN A 17 -6.12 16.17 3.78
CA GLN A 17 -6.53 17.12 2.72
C GLN A 17 -5.39 17.58 1.79
N ASN A 18 -4.12 17.32 2.14
CA ASN A 18 -2.97 17.89 1.43
C ASN A 18 -2.14 16.88 0.66
N VAL A 19 -2.47 15.61 0.71
CA VAL A 19 -1.80 14.60 -0.10
C VAL A 19 -2.60 14.41 -1.37
N SER A 20 -2.40 15.30 -2.32
CA SER A 20 -2.79 14.98 -3.70
C SER A 20 -1.87 13.86 -4.16
N LEU A 21 -2.38 12.65 -4.19
CA LEU A 21 -1.73 11.58 -4.92
C LEU A 21 -1.85 11.97 -6.38
N ASN A 22 -0.77 12.47 -6.95
CA ASN A 22 -0.70 12.73 -8.38
C ASN A 22 -0.75 11.39 -9.13
N SER A 23 -1.08 11.42 -10.42
CA SER A 23 -1.05 10.23 -11.28
C SER A 23 0.37 9.79 -11.63
N ASP A 24 1.29 9.87 -10.65
CA ASP A 24 2.66 9.39 -10.79
C ASP A 24 2.75 7.88 -10.49
N LYS A 25 3.88 7.30 -10.83
CA LYS A 25 4.13 5.87 -10.68
C LYS A 25 4.04 5.41 -9.22
N ASN A 26 4.51 6.22 -8.27
CA ASN A 26 4.51 5.89 -6.85
C ASN A 26 3.10 5.88 -6.29
N SER A 27 2.29 6.86 -6.65
CA SER A 27 0.88 6.95 -6.27
C SER A 27 0.06 5.80 -6.87
N THR A 28 0.33 5.43 -8.11
CA THR A 28 -0.30 4.27 -8.76
C THR A 28 0.05 2.97 -8.02
N LEU A 29 1.32 2.76 -7.69
CA LEU A 29 1.77 1.59 -6.93
C LEU A 29 1.17 1.53 -5.52
N LEU A 30 1.03 2.68 -4.85
CA LEU A 30 0.35 2.76 -3.57
C LEU A 30 -1.13 2.37 -3.71
N ALA A 31 -1.84 2.89 -4.70
CA ALA A 31 -3.24 2.56 -4.96
C ALA A 31 -3.42 1.06 -5.26
N GLU A 32 -2.60 0.50 -6.13
CA GLU A 32 -2.57 -0.94 -6.40
C GLU A 32 -2.35 -1.76 -5.12
N SER A 33 -1.34 -1.38 -4.32
CA SER A 33 -1.04 -2.05 -3.05
C SER A 33 -2.23 -2.02 -2.08
N VAL A 34 -2.92 -0.89 -1.98
CA VAL A 34 -4.08 -0.76 -1.10
C VAL A 34 -5.26 -1.57 -1.62
N ILE A 35 -5.57 -1.50 -2.91
CA ILE A 35 -6.75 -2.17 -3.49
C ILE A 35 -6.53 -3.69 -3.60
N TYR A 36 -5.41 -4.13 -4.14
CA TYR A 36 -5.17 -5.57 -4.36
C TYR A 36 -4.77 -6.31 -3.08
N ASN A 37 -4.11 -5.64 -2.14
CA ASN A 37 -3.72 -6.27 -0.87
C ASN A 37 -4.67 -5.85 0.27
N SER A 38 -5.97 -5.99 0.05
CA SER A 38 -7.03 -5.68 1.01
C SER A 38 -8.12 -6.73 0.97
N SER A 39 -8.74 -7.00 2.12
CA SER A 39 -9.99 -7.76 2.23
C SER A 39 -11.21 -6.85 2.14
N ALA A 40 -11.05 -5.55 2.36
CA ALA A 40 -12.12 -4.58 2.25
C ALA A 40 -12.53 -4.40 0.77
N HIS A 41 -13.80 -4.06 0.54
CA HIS A 41 -14.38 -3.87 -0.78
C HIS A 41 -15.24 -2.61 -0.82
N VAL A 42 -15.65 -2.21 -2.02
CA VAL A 42 -16.51 -1.04 -2.21
C VAL A 42 -17.87 -1.50 -2.69
N GLU A 43 -18.92 -1.02 -2.02
CA GLU A 43 -20.33 -1.24 -2.38
C GLU A 43 -21.00 0.08 -2.73
N VAL A 44 -22.12 0.02 -3.43
CA VAL A 44 -22.97 1.18 -3.68
C VAL A 44 -24.17 1.15 -2.73
N GLU A 45 -24.25 2.14 -1.85
CA GLU A 45 -25.39 2.33 -0.94
C GLU A 45 -26.03 3.71 -1.22
N ASN A 46 -27.32 3.71 -1.48
CA ASN A 46 -28.07 4.96 -1.77
C ASN A 46 -27.40 5.83 -2.86
N GLY A 47 -26.84 5.19 -3.88
CA GLY A 47 -26.15 5.88 -4.97
C GLY A 47 -24.74 6.41 -4.63
N GLN A 48 -24.23 6.14 -3.42
CA GLN A 48 -22.89 6.52 -2.99
C GLN A 48 -22.00 5.28 -2.83
N LYS A 49 -20.73 5.43 -3.18
CA LYS A 49 -19.73 4.38 -2.98
C LYS A 49 -19.26 4.36 -1.52
N VAL A 50 -19.39 3.21 -0.88
CA VAL A 50 -19.02 3.01 0.52
C VAL A 50 -18.03 1.86 0.63
N ALA A 51 -16.90 2.12 1.26
CA ALA A 51 -15.92 1.07 1.55
C ALA A 51 -16.34 0.29 2.80
N LYS A 52 -16.35 -1.05 2.72
CA LYS A 52 -16.70 -1.97 3.82
C LYS A 52 -15.61 -3.01 4.06
N GLY A 53 -15.49 -3.45 5.31
CA GLY A 53 -14.54 -4.46 5.74
C GLY A 53 -13.74 -4.04 6.97
N ASN A 54 -12.50 -4.47 7.06
CA ASN A 54 -11.61 -4.13 8.17
C ASN A 54 -11.41 -2.61 8.26
N VAL A 55 -11.52 -2.05 9.46
CA VAL A 55 -11.51 -0.59 9.71
C VAL A 55 -10.22 0.09 9.18
N THR A 56 -9.08 -0.59 9.25
CA THR A 56 -7.80 -0.05 8.75
C THR A 56 -7.81 0.03 7.22
N GLU A 57 -8.26 -1.04 6.57
CA GLU A 57 -8.33 -1.11 5.10
C GLU A 57 -9.39 -0.17 4.53
N VAL A 58 -10.55 -0.10 5.18
CA VAL A 58 -11.59 0.89 4.85
C VAL A 58 -11.03 2.31 4.91
N GLY A 59 -10.23 2.65 5.94
CA GLY A 59 -9.59 3.96 6.05
C GLY A 59 -8.64 4.26 4.89
N MET A 60 -7.88 3.28 4.43
CA MET A 60 -6.97 3.42 3.28
C MET A 60 -7.74 3.57 1.96
N ILE A 61 -8.78 2.76 1.74
CA ILE A 61 -9.61 2.85 0.53
C ILE A 61 -10.32 4.21 0.47
N LYS A 62 -10.90 4.67 1.58
CA LYS A 62 -11.51 6.02 1.65
C LYS A 62 -10.50 7.11 1.31
N TYR A 63 -9.28 7.02 1.83
CA TYR A 63 -8.23 7.96 1.52
C TYR A 63 -7.92 8.00 0.01
N LEU A 64 -7.86 6.83 -0.66
CA LEU A 64 -7.68 6.78 -2.11
C LEU A 64 -8.87 7.36 -2.87
N MET A 65 -10.11 7.10 -2.43
CA MET A 65 -11.33 7.66 -3.05
C MET A 65 -11.39 9.18 -2.91
N ASP A 66 -10.94 9.72 -1.79
CA ASP A 66 -10.87 11.16 -1.53
C ASP A 66 -9.68 11.82 -2.26
N SER A 67 -8.65 11.05 -2.55
CA SER A 67 -7.51 11.45 -3.38
C SER A 67 -7.91 11.26 -4.85
N LYS A 68 -7.57 12.16 -5.74
CA LYS A 68 -7.94 12.10 -7.16
C LYS A 68 -7.27 10.95 -7.94
N VAL A 69 -6.99 9.83 -7.29
CA VAL A 69 -6.43 8.62 -7.91
C VAL A 69 -7.58 7.82 -8.52
N GLU A 70 -7.37 7.36 -9.75
CA GLU A 70 -8.31 6.46 -10.43
C GLU A 70 -8.32 5.08 -9.75
N VAL A 71 -9.28 4.84 -8.87
CA VAL A 71 -9.41 3.57 -8.13
C VAL A 71 -10.45 2.62 -8.74
N GLU A 72 -11.31 3.12 -9.63
CA GLU A 72 -12.42 2.33 -10.16
C GLU A 72 -11.93 1.20 -11.06
N SER A 73 -10.98 1.48 -11.93
CA SER A 73 -10.34 0.48 -12.79
C SER A 73 -9.65 -0.62 -11.97
N LEU A 74 -9.00 -0.25 -10.87
CA LEU A 74 -8.36 -1.19 -9.95
C LEU A 74 -9.39 -2.07 -9.23
N ILE A 75 -10.49 -1.47 -8.74
CA ILE A 75 -11.59 -2.19 -8.09
C ILE A 75 -12.26 -3.15 -9.07
N HIS A 76 -12.56 -2.68 -10.29
CA HIS A 76 -13.13 -3.52 -11.33
C HIS A 76 -12.24 -4.71 -11.66
N ARG A 77 -10.94 -4.46 -11.90
CA ARG A 77 -9.97 -5.51 -12.20
C ARG A 77 -9.82 -6.50 -11.06
N ARG A 78 -9.84 -6.03 -9.81
CA ARG A 78 -9.78 -6.90 -8.64
C ARG A 78 -10.88 -7.99 -8.64
N GLY A 79 -12.06 -7.66 -9.16
CA GLY A 79 -13.19 -8.58 -9.26
C GLY A 79 -13.12 -9.57 -10.43
N GLN A 80 -12.12 -9.46 -11.31
CA GLN A 80 -12.00 -10.34 -12.49
C GLN A 80 -11.32 -11.65 -12.13
N ASP A 81 -11.77 -12.73 -12.73
CA ASP A 81 -11.13 -14.05 -12.64
C ASP A 81 -9.69 -13.99 -13.17
N GLY A 82 -8.79 -14.72 -12.52
CA GLY A 82 -7.38 -14.76 -12.90
C GLY A 82 -6.55 -13.53 -12.48
N THR A 83 -7.14 -12.56 -11.78
CA THR A 83 -6.37 -11.42 -11.25
C THR A 83 -5.43 -11.84 -10.13
N PHE A 84 -5.84 -12.75 -9.26
CA PHE A 84 -5.04 -13.21 -8.14
C PHE A 84 -4.43 -14.58 -8.39
N GLU A 85 -3.13 -14.70 -8.16
CA GLU A 85 -2.44 -15.99 -8.03
C GLU A 85 -2.69 -16.58 -6.64
N PHE A 86 -2.58 -15.77 -5.59
CA PHE A 86 -2.99 -16.10 -4.23
C PHE A 86 -3.18 -14.85 -3.37
N GLN A 87 -3.87 -15.07 -2.24
CA GLN A 87 -3.99 -14.08 -1.17
C GLN A 87 -3.77 -14.78 0.17
N ILE A 88 -2.94 -14.17 1.03
CA ILE A 88 -2.70 -14.62 2.40
C ILE A 88 -3.21 -13.51 3.32
N PRO A 89 -4.36 -13.68 3.97
CA PRO A 89 -4.95 -12.67 4.84
C PRO A 89 -4.03 -12.25 5.98
N PHE A 90 -4.31 -11.10 6.58
CA PHE A 90 -3.61 -10.64 7.77
C PHE A 90 -3.72 -11.66 8.89
N ASN A 91 -2.60 -11.89 9.55
CA ASN A 91 -2.53 -12.75 10.74
C ASN A 91 -1.73 -12.03 11.83
N SER A 92 -2.24 -12.08 13.07
CA SER A 92 -1.65 -11.37 14.20
C SER A 92 -0.26 -11.88 14.60
N SER A 93 0.06 -13.14 14.34
CA SER A 93 1.42 -13.68 14.59
C SER A 93 2.40 -13.19 13.53
N ARG A 94 2.00 -13.14 12.27
CA ARG A 94 2.84 -12.69 11.14
C ARG A 94 2.89 -11.17 11.00
N LYS A 95 1.90 -10.45 11.57
CA LYS A 95 1.72 -8.99 11.49
C LYS A 95 1.73 -8.43 10.06
N ARG A 96 1.38 -9.26 9.07
CA ARG A 96 1.38 -8.88 7.66
C ARG A 96 0.34 -9.63 6.84
N GLN A 97 -0.02 -9.05 5.71
CA GLN A 97 -0.89 -9.58 4.65
C GLN A 97 -0.12 -9.58 3.34
N THR A 98 -0.38 -10.55 2.48
CA THR A 98 0.28 -10.71 1.18
C THR A 98 -0.77 -10.99 0.11
N SER A 99 -0.59 -10.42 -1.08
CA SER A 99 -1.35 -10.77 -2.28
C SER A 99 -0.41 -10.86 -3.46
N ALA A 100 -0.56 -11.88 -4.30
CA ALA A 100 0.11 -11.99 -5.58
C ALA A 100 -0.91 -11.74 -6.70
N VAL A 101 -0.60 -10.83 -7.60
CA VAL A 101 -1.49 -10.35 -8.64
C VAL A 101 -0.83 -10.49 -10.00
N ARG A 102 -1.53 -11.11 -10.95
CA ARG A 102 -1.08 -11.18 -12.34
C ARG A 102 -1.32 -9.84 -13.05
N LEU A 103 -0.24 -9.27 -13.56
CA LEU A 103 -0.27 -8.03 -14.30
C LEU A 103 -0.71 -8.26 -15.76
N THR A 104 -1.12 -7.20 -16.44
CA THR A 104 -1.55 -7.27 -17.86
C THR A 104 -0.47 -7.73 -18.82
N ASN A 105 0.80 -7.57 -18.46
CA ASN A 105 1.95 -8.03 -19.24
C ASN A 105 2.36 -9.50 -18.94
N GLY A 106 1.56 -10.23 -18.15
CA GLY A 106 1.81 -11.61 -17.75
C GLY A 106 2.73 -11.77 -16.53
N ASN A 107 3.42 -10.74 -16.09
CA ASN A 107 4.24 -10.79 -14.88
C ASN A 107 3.37 -10.85 -13.62
N VAL A 108 3.97 -11.26 -12.51
CA VAL A 108 3.30 -11.32 -11.22
C VAL A 108 3.90 -10.30 -10.25
N ARG A 109 3.05 -9.50 -9.62
CA ARG A 109 3.43 -8.58 -8.55
C ARG A 109 2.94 -9.09 -7.23
N VAL A 110 3.85 -9.26 -6.30
CA VAL A 110 3.57 -9.64 -4.91
C VAL A 110 3.58 -8.40 -4.05
N PHE A 111 2.44 -8.10 -3.44
CA PHE A 111 2.29 -7.01 -2.46
C PHE A 111 2.39 -7.54 -1.04
N LEU A 112 3.05 -6.78 -0.18
CA LEU A 112 3.17 -7.04 1.24
C LEU A 112 2.75 -5.80 2.03
N LYS A 113 1.88 -5.98 3.04
CA LYS A 113 1.40 -4.89 3.91
C LYS A 113 1.40 -5.34 5.37
N GLY A 114 1.90 -4.52 6.28
CA GLY A 114 1.89 -4.84 7.72
C GLY A 114 2.64 -3.83 8.57
N GLY A 115 2.98 -4.25 9.80
CA GLY A 115 3.79 -3.45 10.72
C GLY A 115 5.18 -3.19 10.13
N PRO A 116 5.68 -1.94 10.22
CA PRO A 116 6.99 -1.59 9.68
C PRO A 116 8.12 -2.51 10.18
N ASP A 117 8.14 -2.84 11.45
CA ASP A 117 9.10 -3.73 12.13
C ASP A 117 9.12 -5.16 11.58
N PHE A 118 8.06 -5.60 10.90
CA PHE A 118 7.97 -6.93 10.31
C PHE A 118 8.28 -6.96 8.80
N ILE A 119 8.39 -5.79 8.18
CA ILE A 119 8.53 -5.67 6.72
C ILE A 119 9.85 -5.01 6.33
N ILE A 120 10.35 -4.03 7.07
CA ILE A 120 11.51 -3.21 6.68
C ILE A 120 12.76 -4.04 6.34
N ASP A 121 13.04 -5.08 7.13
CA ASP A 121 14.19 -5.96 6.91
C ASP A 121 14.10 -6.80 5.62
N LYS A 122 12.90 -6.90 5.04
CA LYS A 122 12.65 -7.61 3.78
C LYS A 122 12.83 -6.70 2.56
N CYS A 123 12.96 -5.39 2.79
CA CYS A 123 13.13 -4.40 1.74
C CYS A 123 14.61 -4.23 1.42
N SER A 124 14.99 -4.47 0.18
CA SER A 124 16.34 -4.21 -0.34
C SER A 124 16.43 -2.86 -1.08
N HIS A 125 15.29 -2.31 -1.47
CA HIS A 125 15.19 -1.08 -2.25
C HIS A 125 14.05 -0.20 -1.73
N THR A 126 14.15 1.08 -2.01
CA THR A 126 13.05 2.07 -1.90
C THR A 126 12.80 2.70 -3.27
N LEU A 127 11.73 3.45 -3.41
CA LEU A 127 11.43 4.18 -4.65
C LEU A 127 11.89 5.63 -4.50
N ASP A 128 12.57 6.15 -5.52
CA ASP A 128 12.82 7.58 -5.65
C ASP A 128 11.57 8.34 -6.12
N ALA A 129 11.69 9.66 -6.26
CA ALA A 129 10.58 10.51 -6.68
C ALA A 129 10.07 10.20 -8.11
N GLN A 130 10.88 9.56 -8.94
CA GLN A 130 10.55 9.13 -10.31
C GLN A 130 9.99 7.69 -10.35
N GLY A 131 9.85 7.03 -9.21
CA GLY A 131 9.37 5.65 -9.11
C GLY A 131 10.39 4.62 -9.58
N LYS A 132 11.68 4.96 -9.53
CA LYS A 132 12.77 4.03 -9.78
C LYS A 132 13.21 3.38 -8.47
N ALA A 133 13.43 2.08 -8.49
CA ALA A 133 13.98 1.36 -7.35
C ALA A 133 15.45 1.73 -7.15
N VAL A 134 15.77 2.20 -5.94
CA VAL A 134 17.14 2.52 -5.51
C VAL A 134 17.48 1.72 -4.25
N PRO A 135 18.74 1.27 -4.07
CA PRO A 135 19.15 0.50 -2.91
C PRO A 135 18.77 1.20 -1.60
N LEU A 136 18.32 0.43 -0.63
CA LEU A 136 17.99 0.87 0.72
C LEU A 136 19.02 0.32 1.69
N SER A 137 19.92 1.17 2.20
CA SER A 137 20.96 0.75 3.14
C SER A 137 20.38 0.46 4.54
N GLU A 138 21.10 -0.30 5.35
CA GLU A 138 20.72 -0.58 6.74
C GLU A 138 20.62 0.71 7.57
N GLU A 139 21.49 1.69 7.33
CA GLU A 139 21.43 2.99 7.98
C GLU A 139 20.15 3.73 7.63
N GLN A 140 19.75 3.72 6.35
CA GLN A 140 18.49 4.32 5.89
C GLN A 140 17.26 3.61 6.47
N LYS A 141 17.29 2.27 6.64
CA LYS A 141 16.24 1.52 7.31
C LYS A 141 16.09 1.95 8.77
N LEU A 142 17.23 2.04 9.49
CA LEU A 142 17.24 2.49 10.87
C LEU A 142 16.73 3.93 11.02
N ASP A 143 17.13 4.83 10.12
CA ASP A 143 16.65 6.21 10.13
C ASP A 143 15.16 6.29 9.84
N LEU A 144 14.66 5.57 8.84
CA LEU A 144 13.24 5.47 8.55
C LEU A 144 12.43 4.98 9.76
N MET A 145 12.91 3.95 10.44
CA MET A 145 12.25 3.41 11.62
C MET A 145 12.29 4.38 12.80
N ASN A 146 13.44 4.94 13.12
CA ASN A 146 13.61 5.76 14.32
C ASN A 146 13.03 7.18 14.14
N VAL A 147 13.24 7.80 13.00
CA VAL A 147 12.81 9.18 12.75
C VAL A 147 11.37 9.22 12.23
N THR A 148 11.06 8.51 11.15
CA THR A 148 9.74 8.61 10.54
C THR A 148 8.69 7.80 11.31
N VAL A 149 8.94 6.51 11.55
CA VAL A 149 7.94 5.65 12.19
C VAL A 149 7.78 6.00 13.67
N VAL A 150 8.87 6.06 14.44
CA VAL A 150 8.80 6.27 15.88
C VAL A 150 8.56 7.74 16.22
N LYS A 151 9.48 8.63 15.83
CA LYS A 151 9.41 10.04 16.27
C LYS A 151 8.29 10.82 15.60
N GLN A 152 8.04 10.64 14.29
CA GLN A 152 7.04 11.44 13.59
C GLN A 152 5.62 10.88 13.71
N TYR A 153 5.44 9.54 13.78
CA TYR A 153 4.12 8.91 13.74
C TYR A 153 3.71 8.23 15.05
N ALA A 154 4.49 7.28 15.55
CA ALA A 154 4.11 6.53 16.74
C ALA A 154 4.04 7.39 17.99
N SER A 155 4.89 8.42 18.12
CA SER A 155 4.82 9.41 19.20
C SER A 155 3.49 10.18 19.25
N LYS A 156 2.77 10.24 18.12
CA LYS A 156 1.43 10.83 18.00
C LYS A 156 0.32 9.79 18.09
N CYS A 157 0.64 8.58 18.55
CA CYS A 157 -0.29 7.44 18.60
C CYS A 157 -0.88 7.04 17.24
N TYR A 158 -0.18 7.32 16.13
CA TYR A 158 -0.61 6.87 14.82
C TYR A 158 -0.27 5.40 14.65
N ARG A 159 -1.22 4.63 14.12
CA ARG A 159 -0.95 3.27 13.65
C ARG A 159 -0.22 3.35 12.32
N THR A 160 1.01 2.88 12.30
CA THR A 160 1.84 2.87 11.09
C THR A 160 1.70 1.54 10.34
N LEU A 161 1.66 1.63 9.02
CA LEU A 161 1.71 0.50 8.11
C LEU A 161 2.79 0.77 7.06
N LEU A 162 3.55 -0.26 6.73
CA LEU A 162 4.47 -0.28 5.61
C LEU A 162 3.88 -1.14 4.50
N VAL A 163 3.97 -0.67 3.27
CA VAL A 163 3.64 -1.42 2.06
C VAL A 163 4.91 -1.62 1.23
N ALA A 164 5.08 -2.83 0.71
CA ALA A 164 6.19 -3.20 -0.15
C ALA A 164 5.68 -4.07 -1.30
N TYR A 165 6.47 -4.20 -2.37
CA TYR A 165 6.15 -5.09 -3.47
C TYR A 165 7.41 -5.72 -4.05
N CYS A 166 7.23 -6.81 -4.81
CA CYS A 166 8.26 -7.44 -5.62
C CYS A 166 7.63 -7.93 -6.93
N ASP A 167 8.30 -7.68 -8.04
CA ASP A 167 7.86 -8.13 -9.35
C ASP A 167 8.65 -9.37 -9.80
N TYR A 168 7.93 -10.34 -10.37
CA TYR A 168 8.45 -11.54 -10.96
C TYR A 168 8.02 -11.59 -12.43
N THR A 169 8.92 -11.97 -13.31
CA THR A 169 8.52 -12.37 -14.66
C THR A 169 7.72 -13.68 -14.59
N ASP A 170 6.89 -13.95 -15.60
CA ASP A 170 6.14 -15.23 -15.65
C ASP A 170 7.05 -16.45 -15.53
N ALA A 171 8.24 -16.40 -16.17
CA ALA A 171 9.22 -17.47 -16.09
C ALA A 171 9.85 -17.64 -14.69
N GLN A 172 9.96 -16.58 -13.90
CA GLN A 172 10.45 -16.65 -12.51
C GLN A 172 9.37 -17.16 -11.55
N TRP A 173 8.13 -16.88 -11.87
CA TRP A 173 6.97 -17.28 -11.08
C TRP A 173 6.64 -18.76 -11.23
#